data_e1988d52792e9d1fa2a2668c9b64a322
#
_entry.id   e1988d52792e9d1fa2a2668c9b64a322
#
_cell.length_a   1.000
_cell.length_b   1.000
_cell.length_c   1.000
_cell.angle_alpha   90.00
_cell.angle_beta   90.00
_cell.angle_gamma   90.00
#
_symmetry.space_group_name_H-M   'P 1'
#
loop_
_entity.id
_entity.type
_entity.pdbx_description
1 polymer ?
#
loop_
_entity_poly.entity_id
_entity_poly.type
_entity_poly.pdbx_seq_one_letter_code
_entity_poly.pdbx_strand_id
1 'polypeptide(L)'
;MPDGLNKGLLDKFVPVLLVLTVALAVAVGVLWQKVASLEKGTGTANVPAQVAGPDATGKLPEESAKLVEKPNDKDHIRGSLDAQIYLIEYTDLECPFCKSFHPTAQQALTEYGDKIAWVYRHFPLDSLHPKADKEAEAAECAFEQGGNDAFWKYVDKIYEVTPSNNGLDLTKLPTYAGQVGLNSTELKTCLDSGKFAEKVESQYQSGLTAGVTGTPGNFIMNSKGEVRVIPGAVPYAQLKPVIEEALKS
;
A
#
# COMPACT_ATOMS: atom_id res chain seq x y z
N MET A 1 29.72 54.32 -44.19
CA MET A 1 30.28 53.05 -43.72
C MET A 1 31.06 53.34 -42.45
N PRO A 2 30.67 52.85 -41.30
CA PRO A 2 31.50 52.92 -40.11
C PRO A 2 32.08 51.53 -39.82
N ASP A 3 33.29 51.30 -40.34
CA ASP A 3 34.18 50.23 -39.92
C ASP A 3 35.00 50.71 -38.76
N GLY A 4 34.62 50.27 -37.57
CA GLY A 4 35.30 50.60 -36.32
C GLY A 4 34.94 49.67 -35.18
N LEU A 5 34.83 48.37 -35.47
CA LEU A 5 34.69 47.40 -34.37
C LEU A 5 36.04 47.26 -33.69
N ASN A 6 36.08 47.69 -32.45
CA ASN A 6 37.18 47.96 -31.57
C ASN A 6 38.11 46.74 -31.41
N LYS A 7 39.12 46.56 -32.31
CA LYS A 7 40.12 45.48 -32.27
C LYS A 7 40.78 45.37 -30.87
N GLY A 8 40.98 46.47 -30.16
CA GLY A 8 41.60 46.46 -28.85
C GLY A 8 40.73 45.87 -27.75
N LEU A 9 39.41 45.75 -27.92
CA LEU A 9 38.51 45.11 -26.98
C LEU A 9 38.53 43.59 -27.20
N LEU A 10 38.49 43.13 -28.44
CA LEU A 10 38.56 41.71 -28.79
C LEU A 10 39.87 41.08 -28.32
N ASP A 11 41.03 41.76 -28.49
CA ASP A 11 42.34 41.23 -28.07
C ASP A 11 42.46 41.04 -26.56
N LYS A 12 41.69 41.79 -25.76
CA LYS A 12 41.64 41.62 -24.30
C LYS A 12 40.69 40.53 -23.86
N PHE A 13 39.60 40.26 -24.58
CA PHE A 13 38.61 39.28 -24.20
C PHE A 13 38.91 37.86 -24.75
N VAL A 14 39.63 37.74 -25.85
CA VAL A 14 40.00 36.44 -26.42
C VAL A 14 40.76 35.56 -25.45
N PRO A 15 41.82 36.01 -24.72
CA PRO A 15 42.52 35.15 -23.76
C PRO A 15 41.62 34.76 -22.57
N VAL A 16 40.73 35.65 -22.12
CA VAL A 16 39.79 35.34 -21.01
C VAL A 16 38.75 34.33 -21.45
N LEU A 17 38.19 34.45 -22.65
CA LEU A 17 37.27 33.47 -23.22
C LEU A 17 37.94 32.10 -23.41
N LEU A 18 39.19 32.09 -23.84
CA LEU A 18 39.95 30.85 -24.04
C LEU A 18 40.20 30.12 -22.72
N VAL A 19 40.51 30.84 -21.64
CA VAL A 19 40.65 30.26 -20.27
C VAL A 19 39.31 29.74 -19.77
N LEU A 20 38.21 30.48 -19.98
CA LEU A 20 36.86 30.03 -19.56
C LEU A 20 36.40 28.78 -20.33
N THR A 21 36.67 28.70 -21.64
CA THR A 21 36.31 27.49 -22.43
C THR A 21 37.10 26.27 -22.02
N VAL A 22 38.41 26.43 -21.71
CA VAL A 22 39.25 25.34 -21.20
C VAL A 22 38.77 24.90 -19.80
N ALA A 23 38.46 25.86 -18.92
CA ALA A 23 37.94 25.55 -17.59
C ALA A 23 36.58 24.82 -17.64
N LEU A 24 35.69 25.23 -18.57
CA LEU A 24 34.41 24.59 -18.81
C LEU A 24 34.57 23.16 -19.34
N ALA A 25 35.49 22.96 -20.30
CA ALA A 25 35.80 21.65 -20.86
C ALA A 25 36.34 20.69 -19.80
N VAL A 26 37.22 21.17 -18.91
CA VAL A 26 37.72 20.37 -17.76
C VAL A 26 36.59 20.03 -16.79
N ALA A 27 35.72 21.00 -16.47
CA ALA A 27 34.58 20.76 -15.57
C ALA A 27 33.59 19.73 -16.14
N VAL A 28 33.31 19.83 -17.46
CA VAL A 28 32.46 18.83 -18.16
C VAL A 28 33.16 17.46 -18.19
N GLY A 29 34.45 17.40 -18.44
CA GLY A 29 35.23 16.15 -18.42
C GLY A 29 35.22 15.47 -17.02
N VAL A 30 35.37 16.24 -15.95
CA VAL A 30 35.29 15.73 -14.56
C VAL A 30 33.87 15.27 -14.22
N LEU A 31 32.84 16.00 -14.65
CA LEU A 31 31.45 15.57 -14.48
C LEU A 31 31.14 14.28 -15.26
N TRP A 32 31.62 14.19 -16.50
CA TRP A 32 31.49 12.95 -17.30
C TRP A 32 32.22 11.77 -16.67
N GLN A 33 33.44 11.98 -16.14
CA GLN A 33 34.15 10.93 -15.41
C GLN A 33 33.42 10.49 -14.14
N LYS A 34 32.80 11.44 -13.40
CA LYS A 34 31.96 11.10 -12.25
C LYS A 34 30.72 10.31 -12.66
N VAL A 35 30.02 10.70 -13.73
CA VAL A 35 28.88 9.96 -14.26
C VAL A 35 29.30 8.58 -14.75
N ALA A 36 30.40 8.47 -15.52
CA ALA A 36 30.94 7.20 -16.00
C ALA A 36 31.49 6.30 -14.87
N SER A 37 31.97 6.89 -13.75
CA SER A 37 32.33 6.11 -12.56
C SER A 37 31.13 5.67 -11.73
N LEU A 38 30.02 6.40 -11.77
CA LEU A 38 28.74 5.97 -11.22
C LEU A 38 28.11 4.83 -12.06
N GLU A 39 28.27 4.87 -13.38
CA GLU A 39 27.85 3.76 -14.27
C GLU A 39 28.78 2.52 -14.18
N LYS A 40 30.06 2.70 -13.90
CA LYS A 40 31.02 1.59 -13.68
C LYS A 40 31.13 1.14 -12.22
N GLY A 41 30.57 1.90 -11.29
CA GLY A 41 30.35 1.50 -9.91
C GLY A 41 29.16 0.56 -9.78
N THR A 42 29.08 -0.49 -10.62
CA THR A 42 28.37 -1.71 -10.28
C THR A 42 29.20 -2.47 -9.23
N GLY A 43 29.46 -1.83 -8.09
CA GLY A 43 29.40 -2.52 -6.85
C GLY A 43 27.97 -3.10 -6.83
N THR A 44 27.85 -4.40 -6.73
CA THR A 44 26.64 -5.10 -6.36
C THR A 44 26.09 -4.39 -5.10
N ALA A 45 25.39 -3.25 -5.30
CA ALA A 45 24.31 -2.91 -4.40
C ALA A 45 23.48 -4.20 -4.37
N ASN A 46 23.31 -4.80 -3.21
CA ASN A 46 22.24 -5.75 -2.98
C ASN A 46 20.98 -4.99 -3.34
N VAL A 47 20.62 -4.99 -4.61
CA VAL A 47 19.25 -4.81 -5.05
C VAL A 47 18.55 -5.95 -4.34
N PRO A 48 17.62 -5.69 -3.41
CA PRO A 48 16.83 -6.77 -2.83
C PRO A 48 16.38 -7.61 -4.01
N ALA A 49 16.66 -8.91 -3.98
CA ALA A 49 16.40 -9.81 -5.09
C ALA A 49 15.03 -9.42 -5.64
N GLN A 50 14.99 -9.05 -6.92
CA GLN A 50 13.79 -8.54 -7.53
C GLN A 50 12.76 -9.66 -7.37
N VAL A 51 11.81 -9.42 -6.45
CA VAL A 51 10.83 -10.43 -6.05
C VAL A 51 10.11 -10.84 -7.33
N ALA A 52 10.30 -12.08 -7.76
CA ALA A 52 9.70 -12.55 -9.01
C ALA A 52 8.18 -12.41 -8.90
N GLY A 53 7.56 -11.81 -9.90
CA GLY A 53 6.12 -11.63 -9.95
C GLY A 53 5.36 -12.95 -10.06
N PRO A 54 4.03 -12.91 -9.95
CA PRO A 54 3.18 -14.10 -10.07
C PRO A 54 3.27 -14.69 -11.48
N ASP A 55 3.04 -16.00 -11.57
CA ASP A 55 2.87 -16.70 -12.83
C ASP A 55 1.53 -16.37 -13.53
N ALA A 56 1.26 -17.00 -14.67
CA ALA A 56 0.02 -16.79 -15.43
C ALA A 56 -1.27 -17.17 -14.64
N THR A 57 -1.14 -17.92 -13.55
CA THR A 57 -2.25 -18.32 -12.67
C THR A 57 -2.39 -17.41 -11.45
N GLY A 58 -1.54 -16.39 -11.33
CA GLY A 58 -1.46 -15.51 -10.18
C GLY A 58 -0.67 -16.09 -9.00
N LYS A 59 -0.13 -17.32 -9.10
CA LYS A 59 0.63 -17.96 -8.03
C LYS A 59 2.00 -17.30 -7.90
N LEU A 60 2.34 -16.88 -6.67
CA LEU A 60 3.66 -16.36 -6.35
C LEU A 60 4.71 -17.48 -6.26
N PRO A 61 5.95 -17.23 -6.72
CA PRO A 61 7.09 -18.07 -6.36
C PRO A 61 7.24 -18.17 -4.84
N GLU A 62 7.78 -19.29 -4.35
CA GLU A 62 7.89 -19.56 -2.91
C GLU A 62 8.59 -18.43 -2.13
N GLU A 63 9.67 -17.87 -2.69
CA GLU A 63 10.40 -16.77 -2.03
C GLU A 63 9.58 -15.49 -1.94
N SER A 64 8.72 -15.21 -2.93
CA SER A 64 7.78 -14.08 -2.91
C SER A 64 6.61 -14.34 -1.95
N ALA A 65 6.11 -15.57 -1.92
CA ALA A 65 5.02 -15.98 -1.05
C ALA A 65 5.40 -15.83 0.44
N LYS A 66 6.66 -16.07 0.81
CA LYS A 66 7.18 -15.89 2.18
C LYS A 66 7.14 -14.44 2.66
N LEU A 67 7.05 -13.46 1.74
CA LEU A 67 6.94 -12.05 2.08
C LEU A 67 5.51 -11.64 2.47
N VAL A 68 4.52 -12.46 2.11
CA VAL A 68 3.14 -12.27 2.58
C VAL A 68 3.01 -12.93 3.95
N GLU A 69 2.94 -12.11 4.98
CA GLU A 69 2.85 -12.61 6.35
C GLU A 69 1.63 -13.50 6.56
N LYS A 70 1.87 -14.69 7.17
CA LYS A 70 0.76 -15.59 7.53
C LYS A 70 -0.15 -14.93 8.55
N PRO A 71 -1.48 -15.04 8.40
CA PRO A 71 -2.43 -14.53 9.38
C PRO A 71 -2.18 -15.06 10.79
N ASN A 72 -2.38 -14.20 11.77
CA ASN A 72 -2.18 -14.49 13.19
C ASN A 72 -3.22 -13.76 14.06
N ASP A 73 -3.14 -13.93 15.38
CA ASP A 73 -4.07 -13.37 16.36
C ASP A 73 -4.05 -11.84 16.50
N LYS A 74 -3.09 -11.16 15.87
CA LYS A 74 -3.01 -9.70 15.84
C LYS A 74 -3.75 -9.11 14.62
N ASP A 75 -4.09 -9.93 13.65
CA ASP A 75 -4.86 -9.52 12.47
C ASP A 75 -6.35 -9.35 12.79
N HIS A 76 -7.03 -8.50 12.05
CA HIS A 76 -8.48 -8.42 12.06
C HIS A 76 -9.07 -9.46 11.12
N ILE A 77 -9.73 -10.47 11.69
CA ILE A 77 -10.17 -11.65 10.97
C ILE A 77 -11.68 -11.81 11.05
N ARG A 78 -12.30 -11.94 9.89
CA ARG A 78 -13.70 -12.41 9.77
C ARG A 78 -13.67 -13.86 9.30
N GLY A 79 -14.06 -14.78 10.14
CA GLY A 79 -13.88 -16.23 10.02
C GLY A 79 -12.95 -16.79 11.10
N SER A 80 -12.27 -17.90 10.82
CA SER A 80 -11.40 -18.59 11.77
C SER A 80 -9.94 -18.63 11.32
N LEU A 81 -8.98 -18.53 12.26
CA LEU A 81 -7.57 -18.83 12.00
C LEU A 81 -7.30 -20.29 11.59
N ASP A 82 -8.26 -21.19 11.84
CA ASP A 82 -8.20 -22.59 11.40
C ASP A 82 -8.78 -22.82 10.00
N ALA A 83 -9.14 -21.74 9.28
CA ALA A 83 -9.65 -21.85 7.91
C ALA A 83 -8.63 -22.49 6.96
N GLN A 84 -9.13 -23.18 5.94
CA GLN A 84 -8.28 -23.85 4.94
C GLN A 84 -7.53 -22.85 4.07
N ILE A 85 -8.15 -21.68 3.82
CA ILE A 85 -7.56 -20.57 3.05
C ILE A 85 -7.85 -19.24 3.70
N TYR A 86 -7.02 -18.26 3.39
CA TYR A 86 -7.14 -16.88 3.82
C TYR A 86 -7.24 -15.96 2.62
N LEU A 87 -8.27 -15.10 2.58
CA LEU A 87 -8.30 -13.91 1.74
C LEU A 87 -7.65 -12.78 2.55
N ILE A 88 -6.42 -12.42 2.22
CA ILE A 88 -5.68 -11.35 2.87
C ILE A 88 -5.84 -10.09 2.02
N GLU A 89 -6.43 -9.05 2.60
CA GLU A 89 -6.68 -7.77 1.94
C GLU A 89 -5.91 -6.65 2.63
N TYR A 90 -5.03 -6.00 1.88
CA TYR A 90 -4.45 -4.71 2.23
C TYR A 90 -5.33 -3.62 1.65
N THR A 91 -5.94 -2.80 2.51
CA THR A 91 -7.10 -2.00 2.14
C THR A 91 -7.03 -0.58 2.71
N ASP A 92 -7.72 0.33 2.03
CA ASP A 92 -7.82 1.76 2.33
C ASP A 92 -9.29 2.15 2.38
N LEU A 93 -9.75 2.74 3.48
CA LEU A 93 -11.16 3.07 3.72
C LEU A 93 -11.69 4.20 2.82
N GLU A 94 -10.82 5.04 2.29
CA GLU A 94 -11.17 6.08 1.30
C GLU A 94 -11.11 5.58 -0.15
N CYS A 95 -10.56 4.37 -0.40
CA CYS A 95 -10.43 3.83 -1.74
C CYS A 95 -11.77 3.33 -2.30
N PRO A 96 -12.25 3.86 -3.46
CA PRO A 96 -13.51 3.41 -4.06
C PRO A 96 -13.47 1.96 -4.53
N PHE A 97 -12.29 1.46 -4.90
CA PHE A 97 -12.11 0.07 -5.30
C PHE A 97 -12.18 -0.88 -4.10
N CYS A 98 -11.65 -0.49 -2.94
CA CYS A 98 -11.82 -1.26 -1.70
C CYS A 98 -13.29 -1.31 -1.28
N LYS A 99 -13.97 -0.16 -1.33
CA LYS A 99 -15.42 -0.11 -1.10
C LYS A 99 -16.19 -1.05 -2.03
N SER A 100 -15.83 -1.12 -3.33
CA SER A 100 -16.48 -2.00 -4.29
C SER A 100 -16.16 -3.48 -4.09
N PHE A 101 -14.97 -3.79 -3.56
CA PHE A 101 -14.53 -5.16 -3.30
C PHE A 101 -15.12 -5.73 -1.99
N HIS A 102 -15.42 -4.89 -1.03
CA HIS A 102 -15.95 -5.29 0.28
C HIS A 102 -17.16 -6.26 0.20
N PRO A 103 -18.24 -6.00 -0.59
CA PRO A 103 -19.31 -6.96 -0.76
C PRO A 103 -18.89 -8.26 -1.47
N THR A 104 -17.86 -8.22 -2.32
CA THR A 104 -17.30 -9.42 -2.97
C THR A 104 -16.65 -10.34 -1.95
N ALA A 105 -15.88 -9.80 -1.02
CA ALA A 105 -15.28 -10.55 0.08
C ALA A 105 -16.34 -11.10 1.04
N GLN A 106 -17.38 -10.32 1.37
CA GLN A 106 -18.52 -10.79 2.16
C GLN A 106 -19.24 -11.96 1.49
N GLN A 107 -19.43 -11.91 0.17
CA GLN A 107 -20.04 -12.99 -0.59
C GLN A 107 -19.21 -14.27 -0.53
N ALA A 108 -17.87 -14.15 -0.65
CA ALA A 108 -16.97 -15.29 -0.53
C ALA A 108 -17.09 -15.97 0.86
N LEU A 109 -17.10 -15.18 1.93
CA LEU A 109 -17.33 -15.72 3.28
C LEU A 109 -18.68 -16.43 3.42
N THR A 110 -19.72 -15.84 2.86
CA THR A 110 -21.06 -16.42 2.92
C THR A 110 -21.14 -17.77 2.19
N GLU A 111 -20.49 -17.90 1.03
CA GLU A 111 -20.55 -19.12 0.20
C GLU A 111 -19.64 -20.23 0.76
N TYR A 112 -18.45 -19.89 1.26
CA TYR A 112 -17.45 -20.90 1.67
C TYR A 112 -17.45 -21.17 3.18
N GLY A 113 -18.09 -20.33 3.98
CA GLY A 113 -18.22 -20.52 5.44
C GLY A 113 -16.85 -20.68 6.10
N ASP A 114 -16.74 -21.71 6.96
CA ASP A 114 -15.54 -21.97 7.77
C ASP A 114 -14.29 -22.37 6.96
N LYS A 115 -14.42 -22.57 5.64
CA LYS A 115 -13.27 -22.92 4.78
C LYS A 115 -12.39 -21.71 4.45
N ILE A 116 -12.93 -20.50 4.57
CA ILE A 116 -12.24 -19.26 4.26
C ILE A 116 -12.29 -18.30 5.44
N ALA A 117 -11.20 -17.59 5.68
CA ALA A 117 -11.19 -16.42 6.55
C ALA A 117 -10.75 -15.19 5.77
N TRP A 118 -11.38 -14.06 6.04
CA TRP A 118 -11.00 -12.77 5.49
C TRP A 118 -10.17 -12.01 6.51
N VAL A 119 -8.95 -11.64 6.11
CA VAL A 119 -7.95 -10.93 6.90
C VAL A 119 -7.83 -9.52 6.37
N TYR A 120 -8.08 -8.55 7.23
CA TYR A 120 -7.98 -7.13 6.91
C TYR A 120 -6.65 -6.57 7.41
N ARG A 121 -5.94 -5.85 6.57
CA ARG A 121 -4.74 -5.10 6.92
C ARG A 121 -4.83 -3.69 6.36
N HIS A 122 -4.47 -2.70 7.17
CA HIS A 122 -4.45 -1.31 6.76
C HIS A 122 -3.36 -1.04 5.73
N PHE A 123 -3.72 -0.31 4.67
CA PHE A 123 -2.78 0.16 3.65
C PHE A 123 -3.24 1.53 3.13
N PRO A 124 -3.22 2.58 3.98
CA PRO A 124 -3.62 3.92 3.59
C PRO A 124 -2.70 4.47 2.49
N LEU A 125 -3.28 5.07 1.47
CA LEU A 125 -2.56 5.67 0.35
C LEU A 125 -2.48 7.19 0.52
N ASP A 126 -1.68 7.67 1.47
CA ASP A 126 -1.62 9.07 1.91
C ASP A 126 -1.52 10.10 0.79
N SER A 127 -0.77 9.78 -0.27
CA SER A 127 -0.61 10.67 -1.42
C SER A 127 -1.91 10.88 -2.21
N LEU A 128 -2.85 9.94 -2.14
CA LEU A 128 -4.16 9.97 -2.81
C LEU A 128 -5.28 10.25 -1.80
N HIS A 129 -5.17 9.69 -0.62
CA HIS A 129 -6.19 9.64 0.42
C HIS A 129 -5.64 10.13 1.79
N PRO A 130 -5.33 11.43 1.95
CA PRO A 130 -4.70 11.97 3.16
C PRO A 130 -5.56 11.86 4.44
N LYS A 131 -6.76 11.30 4.36
CA LYS A 131 -7.64 11.03 5.49
C LYS A 131 -7.63 9.56 5.93
N ALA A 132 -7.12 8.66 5.07
CA ALA A 132 -7.22 7.22 5.26
C ALA A 132 -6.52 6.73 6.53
N ASP A 133 -5.39 7.33 6.91
CA ASP A 133 -4.71 7.03 8.18
C ASP A 133 -5.62 7.21 9.38
N LYS A 134 -6.34 8.33 9.44
CA LYS A 134 -7.23 8.63 10.57
C LYS A 134 -8.46 7.73 10.58
N GLU A 135 -8.92 7.29 9.44
CA GLU A 135 -10.00 6.31 9.34
C GLU A 135 -9.53 4.92 9.79
N ALA A 136 -8.30 4.53 9.40
CA ALA A 136 -7.65 3.31 9.86
C ALA A 136 -7.44 3.30 11.37
N GLU A 137 -6.89 4.39 11.96
CA GLU A 137 -6.74 4.54 13.40
C GLU A 137 -8.10 4.48 14.13
N ALA A 138 -9.16 5.05 13.54
CA ALA A 138 -10.51 4.98 14.12
C ALA A 138 -11.06 3.54 14.15
N ALA A 139 -10.77 2.74 13.11
CA ALA A 139 -11.13 1.32 13.10
C ALA A 139 -10.39 0.53 14.20
N GLU A 140 -9.12 0.85 14.45
CA GLU A 140 -8.36 0.29 15.58
C GLU A 140 -8.93 0.73 16.94
N CYS A 141 -9.39 1.97 17.05
CA CYS A 141 -10.09 2.44 18.26
C CYS A 141 -11.43 1.72 18.48
N ALA A 142 -12.09 1.32 17.40
CA ALA A 142 -13.28 0.47 17.49
C ALA A 142 -12.93 -0.95 17.95
N PHE A 143 -11.84 -1.53 17.43
CA PHE A 143 -11.31 -2.81 17.90
C PHE A 143 -11.02 -2.80 19.41
N GLU A 144 -10.41 -1.75 19.92
CA GLU A 144 -10.09 -1.63 21.35
C GLU A 144 -11.33 -1.71 22.24
N GLN A 145 -12.48 -1.22 21.77
CA GLN A 145 -13.72 -1.21 22.55
C GLN A 145 -14.43 -2.58 22.59
N GLY A 146 -14.28 -3.40 21.55
CA GLY A 146 -15.07 -4.63 21.48
C GLY A 146 -14.49 -5.72 20.58
N GLY A 147 -13.16 -5.69 20.34
CA GLY A 147 -12.46 -6.72 19.57
C GLY A 147 -12.87 -6.77 18.10
N ASN A 148 -12.69 -7.92 17.49
CA ASN A 148 -12.98 -8.14 16.06
C ASN A 148 -14.42 -7.77 15.66
N ASP A 149 -15.40 -8.08 16.49
CA ASP A 149 -16.80 -7.78 16.19
C ASP A 149 -17.05 -6.27 16.06
N ALA A 150 -16.46 -5.47 16.95
CA ALA A 150 -16.57 -4.02 16.93
C ALA A 150 -15.81 -3.44 15.72
N PHE A 151 -14.60 -3.94 15.46
CA PHE A 151 -13.81 -3.56 14.30
C PHE A 151 -14.59 -3.71 13.00
N TRP A 152 -15.10 -4.92 12.75
CA TRP A 152 -15.79 -5.21 11.51
C TRP A 152 -17.13 -4.47 11.36
N LYS A 153 -17.89 -4.30 12.44
CA LYS A 153 -19.11 -3.46 12.43
C LYS A 153 -18.76 -2.02 12.06
N TYR A 154 -17.66 -1.51 12.57
CA TYR A 154 -17.22 -0.17 12.28
C TYR A 154 -16.73 -0.02 10.83
N VAL A 155 -15.89 -0.93 10.35
CA VAL A 155 -15.40 -0.95 8.95
C VAL A 155 -16.58 -1.06 7.98
N ASP A 156 -17.53 -1.99 8.21
CA ASP A 156 -18.75 -2.12 7.40
C ASP A 156 -19.51 -0.79 7.35
N LYS A 157 -19.61 -0.09 8.50
CA LYS A 157 -20.28 1.22 8.59
C LYS A 157 -19.53 2.29 7.82
N ILE A 158 -18.22 2.34 7.92
CA ILE A 158 -17.42 3.31 7.16
C ILE A 158 -17.60 3.08 5.65
N TYR A 159 -17.50 1.84 5.16
CA TYR A 159 -17.75 1.55 3.74
C TYR A 159 -19.20 1.84 3.29
N GLU A 160 -20.18 1.71 4.18
CA GLU A 160 -21.57 2.11 3.87
C GLU A 160 -21.66 3.63 3.62
N VAL A 161 -21.05 4.45 4.49
CA VAL A 161 -21.27 5.90 4.51
C VAL A 161 -20.24 6.70 3.73
N THR A 162 -19.02 6.16 3.49
CA THR A 162 -17.97 6.92 2.80
C THR A 162 -18.35 7.23 1.36
N PRO A 163 -18.22 8.49 0.92
CA PRO A 163 -18.26 8.83 -0.50
C PRO A 163 -16.97 8.45 -1.24
N SER A 164 -15.95 7.94 -0.53
CA SER A 164 -14.59 7.68 -1.02
C SER A 164 -13.83 8.96 -1.46
N ASN A 165 -12.56 8.79 -1.85
CA ASN A 165 -11.72 9.86 -2.41
C ASN A 165 -11.69 11.13 -1.53
N ASN A 166 -11.41 10.96 -0.25
CA ASN A 166 -11.34 12.04 0.77
C ASN A 166 -12.68 12.73 1.05
N GLY A 167 -13.78 12.09 0.67
CA GLY A 167 -15.12 12.65 0.85
C GLY A 167 -15.66 12.51 2.26
N LEU A 168 -15.12 11.59 3.09
CA LEU A 168 -15.60 11.40 4.45
C LEU A 168 -15.20 12.57 5.36
N ASP A 169 -16.14 13.00 6.21
CA ASP A 169 -15.89 14.01 7.25
C ASP A 169 -15.34 13.31 8.50
N LEU A 170 -14.05 13.46 8.77
CA LEU A 170 -13.37 12.84 9.92
C LEU A 170 -14.00 13.21 11.27
N THR A 171 -14.66 14.37 11.37
CA THR A 171 -15.33 14.80 12.61
C THR A 171 -16.52 13.92 12.96
N LYS A 172 -17.03 13.15 12.00
CA LYS A 172 -18.15 12.21 12.18
C LYS A 172 -17.74 10.80 12.54
N LEU A 173 -16.45 10.45 12.52
CA LEU A 173 -15.97 9.13 12.87
C LEU A 173 -16.50 8.64 14.23
N PRO A 174 -16.51 9.47 15.31
CA PRO A 174 -17.11 9.07 16.59
C PRO A 174 -18.63 8.83 16.49
N THR A 175 -19.33 9.62 15.65
CA THR A 175 -20.78 9.43 15.44
C THR A 175 -21.09 8.08 14.79
N TYR A 176 -20.27 7.67 13.80
CA TYR A 176 -20.44 6.36 13.16
C TYR A 176 -20.18 5.21 14.12
N ALA A 177 -19.22 5.36 15.05
CA ALA A 177 -19.02 4.41 16.13
C ALA A 177 -20.29 4.26 17.00
N GLY A 178 -20.91 5.37 17.40
CA GLY A 178 -22.16 5.36 18.14
C GLY A 178 -23.31 4.65 17.39
N GLN A 179 -23.36 4.79 16.05
CA GLN A 179 -24.38 4.13 15.22
C GLN A 179 -24.25 2.59 15.19
N VAL A 180 -23.05 2.07 15.48
CA VAL A 180 -22.80 0.62 15.57
C VAL A 180 -22.72 0.11 17.01
N GLY A 181 -23.14 0.94 17.98
CA GLY A 181 -23.24 0.57 19.38
C GLY A 181 -21.96 0.74 20.20
N LEU A 182 -20.96 1.46 19.65
CA LEU A 182 -19.73 1.77 20.36
C LEU A 182 -19.82 3.12 21.10
N ASN A 183 -18.92 3.37 22.04
CA ASN A 183 -18.85 4.64 22.76
C ASN A 183 -18.13 5.70 21.91
N SER A 184 -18.90 6.68 21.42
CA SER A 184 -18.38 7.78 20.57
C SER A 184 -17.31 8.62 21.29
N THR A 185 -17.46 8.86 22.62
CA THR A 185 -16.49 9.65 23.38
C THR A 185 -15.16 8.92 23.55
N GLU A 186 -15.21 7.63 23.85
CA GLU A 186 -14.01 6.79 23.97
C GLU A 186 -13.29 6.67 22.62
N LEU A 187 -14.04 6.46 21.53
CA LEU A 187 -13.44 6.43 20.19
C LEU A 187 -12.74 7.75 19.86
N LYS A 188 -13.38 8.89 20.15
CA LYS A 188 -12.77 10.20 19.95
C LYS A 188 -11.49 10.36 20.76
N THR A 189 -11.52 10.01 22.05
CA THR A 189 -10.36 10.12 22.94
C THR A 189 -9.20 9.24 22.44
N CYS A 190 -9.50 8.01 22.03
CA CYS A 190 -8.54 7.09 21.46
C CYS A 190 -7.93 7.65 20.17
N LEU A 191 -8.76 8.14 19.25
CA LEU A 191 -8.31 8.70 17.97
C LEU A 191 -7.46 9.95 18.16
N ASP A 192 -7.85 10.85 19.07
CA ASP A 192 -7.10 12.07 19.39
C ASP A 192 -5.71 11.74 20.00
N SER A 193 -5.56 10.60 20.65
CA SER A 193 -4.28 10.17 21.23
C SER A 193 -3.27 9.70 20.18
N GLY A 194 -3.70 9.33 18.98
CA GLY A 194 -2.85 8.80 17.90
C GLY A 194 -2.15 7.47 18.21
N LYS A 195 -2.59 6.75 19.25
CA LYS A 195 -1.87 5.56 19.75
C LYS A 195 -1.81 4.38 18.76
N PHE A 196 -2.66 4.37 17.74
CA PHE A 196 -2.67 3.33 16.73
C PHE A 196 -1.96 3.70 15.42
N ALA A 197 -1.39 4.90 15.32
CA ALA A 197 -0.64 5.32 14.13
C ALA A 197 0.51 4.35 13.79
N GLU A 198 1.27 3.89 14.80
CA GLU A 198 2.35 2.92 14.60
C GLU A 198 1.86 1.56 14.10
N LYS A 199 0.69 1.09 14.59
CA LYS A 199 0.08 -0.17 14.11
C LYS A 199 -0.33 -0.05 12.65
N VAL A 200 -0.98 1.05 12.26
CA VAL A 200 -1.38 1.32 10.88
C VAL A 200 -0.15 1.37 9.97
N GLU A 201 0.87 2.12 10.35
CA GLU A 201 2.14 2.20 9.62
C GLU A 201 2.83 0.83 9.50
N SER A 202 2.86 0.02 10.56
CA SER A 202 3.46 -1.31 10.53
C SER A 202 2.75 -2.23 9.51
N GLN A 203 1.42 -2.17 9.42
CA GLN A 203 0.67 -2.93 8.43
C GLN A 203 0.90 -2.41 7.01
N TYR A 204 1.00 -1.10 6.82
CA TYR A 204 1.37 -0.50 5.55
C TYR A 204 2.75 -1.00 5.08
N GLN A 205 3.76 -1.00 5.95
CA GLN A 205 5.11 -1.50 5.65
C GLN A 205 5.12 -3.00 5.35
N SER A 206 4.30 -3.80 6.05
CA SER A 206 4.09 -5.22 5.75
C SER A 206 3.52 -5.40 4.34
N GLY A 207 2.57 -4.57 3.93
CA GLY A 207 2.01 -4.57 2.58
C GLY A 207 3.05 -4.23 1.52
N LEU A 208 3.89 -3.20 1.74
CA LEU A 208 5.00 -2.87 0.84
C LEU A 208 5.96 -4.05 0.69
N THR A 209 6.29 -4.71 1.80
CA THR A 209 7.15 -5.91 1.81
C THR A 209 6.53 -7.06 1.02
N ALA A 210 5.21 -7.25 1.12
CA ALA A 210 4.45 -8.23 0.35
C ALA A 210 4.30 -7.87 -1.14
N GLY A 211 4.77 -6.70 -1.57
CA GLY A 211 4.70 -6.23 -2.95
C GLY A 211 3.38 -5.54 -3.31
N VAL A 212 2.60 -5.11 -2.33
CA VAL A 212 1.39 -4.29 -2.57
C VAL A 212 1.80 -2.92 -3.07
N THR A 213 1.23 -2.52 -4.21
CA THR A 213 1.49 -1.23 -4.86
C THR A 213 0.25 -0.34 -4.96
N GLY A 214 -0.89 -0.81 -4.48
CA GLY A 214 -2.17 -0.11 -4.51
C GLY A 214 -3.28 -0.92 -3.85
N THR A 215 -4.43 -0.33 -3.63
CA THR A 215 -5.54 -0.94 -2.91
C THR A 215 -6.78 -1.18 -3.77
N PRO A 216 -7.51 -2.29 -3.52
CA PRO A 216 -7.15 -3.35 -2.58
C PRO A 216 -6.00 -4.19 -3.11
N GLY A 217 -5.02 -4.51 -2.24
CA GLY A 217 -3.96 -5.48 -2.49
C GLY A 217 -4.36 -6.83 -1.93
N ASN A 218 -4.76 -7.77 -2.78
CA ASN A 218 -5.42 -8.99 -2.36
C ASN A 218 -4.57 -10.23 -2.62
N PHE A 219 -4.56 -11.14 -1.65
CA PHE A 219 -3.92 -12.45 -1.74
C PHE A 219 -4.86 -13.56 -1.27
N ILE A 220 -4.79 -14.72 -1.92
CA ILE A 220 -5.31 -15.97 -1.37
C ILE A 220 -4.13 -16.81 -0.91
N MET A 221 -4.08 -17.15 0.37
CA MET A 221 -3.08 -18.03 0.96
C MET A 221 -3.74 -19.33 1.43
N ASN A 222 -3.19 -20.48 1.06
CA ASN A 222 -3.67 -21.77 1.57
C ASN A 222 -2.91 -22.21 2.84
N SER A 223 -3.35 -23.31 3.45
CA SER A 223 -2.74 -23.85 4.68
C SER A 223 -1.28 -24.29 4.52
N LYS A 224 -0.83 -24.52 3.27
CA LYS A 224 0.57 -24.86 2.94
C LYS A 224 1.45 -23.63 2.76
N GLY A 225 0.89 -22.41 2.81
CA GLY A 225 1.61 -21.15 2.59
C GLY A 225 1.79 -20.81 1.11
N GLU A 226 1.12 -21.50 0.18
CA GLU A 226 1.07 -21.06 -1.21
C GLU A 226 0.20 -19.84 -1.34
N VAL A 227 0.67 -18.82 -2.06
CA VAL A 227 0.02 -17.53 -2.21
C VAL A 227 -0.32 -17.26 -3.67
N ARG A 228 -1.51 -16.75 -3.92
CA ARG A 228 -1.97 -16.23 -5.21
C ARG A 228 -2.36 -14.77 -5.08
N VAL A 229 -1.90 -13.96 -6.01
CA VAL A 229 -2.28 -12.55 -6.11
C VAL A 229 -3.65 -12.43 -6.79
N ILE A 230 -4.52 -11.64 -6.21
CA ILE A 230 -5.78 -11.24 -6.83
C ILE A 230 -5.63 -9.80 -7.31
N PRO A 231 -5.81 -9.50 -8.59
CA PRO A 231 -5.55 -8.16 -9.14
C PRO A 231 -6.67 -7.17 -8.78
N GLY A 232 -6.45 -6.40 -7.71
CA GLY A 232 -7.36 -5.32 -7.31
C GLY A 232 -8.78 -5.77 -6.97
N ALA A 233 -9.76 -4.94 -7.28
CA ALA A 233 -11.17 -5.16 -6.96
C ALA A 233 -11.88 -6.03 -8.02
N VAL A 234 -11.50 -7.30 -8.13
CA VAL A 234 -12.17 -8.23 -9.05
C VAL A 234 -13.61 -8.52 -8.62
N PRO A 235 -14.53 -8.72 -9.57
CA PRO A 235 -15.89 -9.20 -9.25
C PRO A 235 -15.84 -10.64 -8.74
N TYR A 236 -16.87 -11.04 -7.99
CA TYR A 236 -16.94 -12.38 -7.38
C TYR A 236 -16.75 -13.54 -8.36
N ALA A 237 -17.26 -13.42 -9.59
CA ALA A 237 -17.11 -14.43 -10.63
C ALA A 237 -15.64 -14.71 -11.00
N GLN A 238 -14.72 -13.75 -10.77
CA GLN A 238 -13.29 -13.92 -10.99
C GLN A 238 -12.58 -14.41 -9.71
N LEU A 239 -13.04 -14.02 -8.54
CA LEU A 239 -12.49 -14.46 -7.25
C LEU A 239 -12.79 -15.94 -6.98
N LYS A 240 -14.02 -16.39 -7.27
CA LYS A 240 -14.51 -17.74 -7.00
C LYS A 240 -13.59 -18.85 -7.52
N PRO A 241 -13.18 -18.90 -8.82
CA PRO A 241 -12.31 -19.97 -9.31
C PRO A 241 -10.94 -20.02 -8.62
N VAL A 242 -10.41 -18.87 -8.18
CA VAL A 242 -9.13 -18.82 -7.44
C VAL A 242 -9.29 -19.43 -6.05
N ILE A 243 -10.39 -19.13 -5.36
CA ILE A 243 -10.74 -19.76 -4.07
C ILE A 243 -10.87 -21.27 -4.24
N GLU A 244 -11.63 -21.73 -5.24
CA GLU A 244 -11.85 -23.16 -5.49
C GLU A 244 -10.55 -23.91 -5.81
N GLU A 245 -9.63 -23.26 -6.51
CA GLU A 245 -8.32 -23.85 -6.80
C GLU A 245 -7.43 -23.90 -5.55
N ALA A 246 -7.42 -22.85 -4.74
CA ALA A 246 -6.68 -22.82 -3.48
C ALA A 246 -7.17 -23.86 -2.46
N LEU A 247 -8.47 -24.18 -2.47
CA LEU A 247 -9.06 -25.21 -1.62
C LEU A 247 -8.69 -26.65 -2.03
N LYS A 248 -8.23 -26.86 -3.28
CA LYS A 248 -7.82 -28.18 -3.80
C LYS A 248 -6.33 -28.45 -3.62
N SER A 249 -5.54 -27.40 -3.41
CA SER A 249 -4.08 -27.49 -3.26
C SER A 249 -3.67 -27.68 -1.80
#